data_45767ddf142f06b1d19fdbe5602639f1
#
_entry.id   45767ddf142f06b1d19fdbe5602639f1
#
_cell.length_a   1.000
_cell.length_b   1.000
_cell.length_c   1.000
_cell.angle_alpha   90.00
_cell.angle_beta   90.00
_cell.angle_gamma   90.00
#
_symmetry.space_group_name_H-M   'P 1'
#
loop_
_entity.id
_entity.type
_entity.pdbx_description
1 polymer ?
#
loop_
_entity_poly.entity_id
_entity_poly.type
_entity_poly.pdbx_seq_one_letter_code
_entity_poly.pdbx_strand_id
1 'polypeptide(L)'
;DRSMAIQSVFGAFDVNGKLPFFYTPNFKQDFGLEMKGLGRLSYVAPEYLGINQETLDRIDQIAQNGVDAHAYPGCQVMFAHDGKVVYQKNFGHLDYLKTSPVTSETIYDIASISKIAASTASLMNLQSTGKFSLESTLETLIPELVGDNAMKNICLKDMMAHQAGLPAWLPFYLKTLDHGNLRPYLYSSNMTGDFDVPVAKDIWMNKAYKDTMYERILSCSLGSKSYKYSDLGYYFVKKIIEKQADLAMEDFVEKNIYSKLGLQTMTFNAYQKFDLERIAPTEYDKIYRKQLVHGYVHDPGSAMLGGVCGHAGIFSTANDLAVLMQMFLNKGSYGGVEIIKPEVIDEYTSVQFPGRNRRGAGFDKPNLNGSAATACSSANPDSYGHSGFTGTLTWADPTDKINYVFLSNRVNTNAENWKIVKMD
;
A
#
# COMPACT_ATOMS: atom_id res chain seq x y z
N ASP A 1 -6.42 -16.69 29.24
CA ASP A 1 -5.20 -16.18 28.60
C ASP A 1 -5.22 -14.66 28.59
N ARG A 2 -4.11 -14.02 29.06
CA ARG A 2 -4.03 -12.54 29.20
C ARG A 2 -4.16 -11.82 27.84
N SER A 3 -3.58 -12.39 26.79
CA SER A 3 -3.65 -11.83 25.44
C SER A 3 -5.09 -11.77 24.94
N MET A 4 -5.84 -12.84 25.10
CA MET A 4 -7.26 -12.88 24.71
C MET A 4 -8.10 -11.86 25.49
N ALA A 5 -7.85 -11.72 26.81
CA ALA A 5 -8.54 -10.75 27.63
C ALA A 5 -8.28 -9.30 27.15
N ILE A 6 -7.03 -8.96 26.84
CA ILE A 6 -6.65 -7.64 26.31
C ILE A 6 -7.34 -7.41 24.94
N GLN A 7 -7.27 -8.35 24.04
CA GLN A 7 -7.91 -8.26 22.72
C GLN A 7 -9.45 -8.07 22.85
N SER A 8 -10.08 -8.75 23.81
CA SER A 8 -11.51 -8.57 24.09
C SER A 8 -11.85 -7.16 24.55
N VAL A 9 -11.06 -6.59 25.46
CA VAL A 9 -11.23 -5.20 25.95
C VAL A 9 -11.16 -4.19 24.80
N PHE A 10 -10.29 -4.43 23.80
CA PHE A 10 -10.15 -3.58 22.62
C PHE A 10 -11.11 -3.94 21.48
N GLY A 11 -12.09 -4.83 21.72
CA GLY A 11 -13.14 -5.14 20.76
C GLY A 11 -12.72 -6.03 19.59
N ALA A 12 -11.71 -6.88 19.77
CA ALA A 12 -11.31 -7.84 18.76
C ALA A 12 -12.24 -9.05 18.66
N PHE A 13 -13.03 -9.32 19.70
CA PHE A 13 -13.96 -10.45 19.81
C PHE A 13 -15.31 -10.00 20.35
N ASP A 14 -16.34 -10.78 20.02
CA ASP A 14 -17.61 -10.74 20.73
C ASP A 14 -17.42 -11.28 22.16
N VAL A 15 -17.92 -10.55 23.13
CA VAL A 15 -17.94 -10.98 24.54
C VAL A 15 -19.36 -11.30 24.91
N ASN A 16 -19.66 -12.57 25.23
CA ASN A 16 -20.97 -13.07 25.59
C ASN A 16 -20.94 -14.07 26.77
N GLY A 17 -19.79 -14.08 27.48
CA GLY A 17 -19.60 -14.95 28.63
C GLY A 17 -20.58 -14.66 29.76
N LYS A 18 -21.10 -15.71 30.38
CA LYS A 18 -21.97 -15.65 31.54
C LYS A 18 -21.26 -16.28 32.74
N LEU A 19 -21.48 -15.74 33.93
CA LEU A 19 -20.95 -16.33 35.15
C LEU A 19 -21.65 -17.68 35.42
N PRO A 20 -20.86 -18.76 35.56
CA PRO A 20 -21.47 -20.10 35.78
C PRO A 20 -21.99 -20.27 37.20
N PHE A 21 -21.56 -19.41 38.13
CA PHE A 21 -21.91 -19.52 39.56
C PHE A 21 -22.32 -18.17 40.13
N PHE A 22 -23.01 -18.22 41.29
CA PHE A 22 -23.29 -17.06 42.13
C PHE A 22 -22.03 -16.69 42.93
N TYR A 23 -21.56 -15.46 42.78
CA TYR A 23 -20.40 -14.95 43.53
C TYR A 23 -20.81 -13.98 44.64
N THR A 24 -21.64 -12.99 44.30
CA THR A 24 -22.12 -11.96 45.21
C THR A 24 -23.52 -11.49 44.75
N PRO A 25 -24.23 -10.69 45.57
CA PRO A 25 -25.50 -10.11 45.16
C PRO A 25 -25.44 -9.31 43.84
N ASN A 26 -24.29 -8.72 43.53
CA ASN A 26 -24.07 -7.96 42.30
C ASN A 26 -23.59 -8.82 41.13
N PHE A 27 -23.05 -10.00 41.40
CA PHE A 27 -22.53 -10.96 40.41
C PHE A 27 -23.22 -12.33 40.57
N LYS A 28 -24.47 -12.38 40.13
CA LYS A 28 -25.29 -13.58 40.20
C LYS A 28 -24.91 -14.57 39.08
N GLN A 29 -25.37 -15.82 39.24
CA GLN A 29 -25.31 -16.79 38.13
C GLN A 29 -25.95 -16.17 36.88
N ASP A 30 -25.40 -16.49 35.71
CA ASP A 30 -25.80 -15.97 34.40
C ASP A 30 -25.61 -14.45 34.19
N PHE A 31 -25.02 -13.74 35.16
CA PHE A 31 -24.59 -12.36 34.95
C PHE A 31 -23.48 -12.30 33.92
N GLY A 32 -23.57 -11.39 32.98
CA GLY A 32 -22.54 -11.11 31.98
C GLY A 32 -22.90 -9.88 31.14
N LEU A 33 -21.93 -9.18 30.69
CA LEU A 33 -22.08 -8.11 29.71
C LEU A 33 -21.90 -8.70 28.31
N GLU A 34 -22.83 -8.39 27.42
CA GLU A 34 -22.69 -8.75 26.02
C GLU A 34 -22.10 -7.54 25.27
N MET A 35 -21.04 -7.79 24.51
CA MET A 35 -20.37 -6.78 23.71
C MET A 35 -20.04 -7.37 22.35
N LYS A 36 -20.43 -6.70 21.28
CA LYS A 36 -20.01 -7.10 19.94
C LYS A 36 -18.59 -6.62 19.69
N GLY A 37 -17.82 -7.43 18.98
CA GLY A 37 -16.52 -7.04 18.47
C GLY A 37 -16.63 -5.84 17.54
N LEU A 38 -15.58 -5.03 17.53
CA LEU A 38 -15.53 -3.78 16.77
C LEU A 38 -14.88 -3.95 15.37
N GLY A 39 -14.77 -5.19 14.88
CA GLY A 39 -14.19 -5.50 13.58
C GLY A 39 -12.67 -5.30 13.51
N ARG A 40 -11.97 -5.30 14.66
CA ARG A 40 -10.51 -5.29 14.72
C ARG A 40 -9.94 -6.66 14.39
N LEU A 41 -8.74 -6.70 13.82
CA LEU A 41 -7.98 -7.94 13.74
C LEU A 41 -7.74 -8.51 15.12
N SER A 42 -7.95 -9.81 15.25
CA SER A 42 -7.63 -10.60 16.45
C SER A 42 -6.54 -11.61 16.13
N TYR A 43 -5.76 -11.99 17.14
CA TYR A 43 -4.64 -12.94 16.99
C TYR A 43 -4.99 -14.20 17.76
N VAL A 44 -5.13 -15.31 17.03
CA VAL A 44 -5.57 -16.58 17.60
C VAL A 44 -4.67 -17.72 17.14
N ALA A 45 -4.65 -18.80 17.91
CA ALA A 45 -4.01 -20.03 17.46
C ALA A 45 -4.77 -20.61 16.25
N PRO A 46 -4.09 -21.20 15.25
CA PRO A 46 -4.73 -21.75 14.05
C PRO A 46 -5.84 -22.75 14.33
N GLU A 47 -5.68 -23.55 15.38
CA GLU A 47 -6.65 -24.58 15.81
C GLU A 47 -8.00 -23.98 16.21
N TYR A 48 -8.04 -22.70 16.58
CA TYR A 48 -9.30 -22.00 16.87
C TYR A 48 -10.22 -21.93 15.66
N LEU A 49 -9.66 -21.93 14.44
CA LEU A 49 -10.39 -21.98 13.17
C LEU A 49 -10.35 -23.38 12.53
N GLY A 50 -9.86 -24.40 13.24
CA GLY A 50 -9.71 -25.75 12.69
C GLY A 50 -8.63 -25.86 11.60
N ILE A 51 -7.69 -24.92 11.55
CA ILE A 51 -6.59 -24.92 10.58
C ILE A 51 -5.48 -25.83 11.13
N ASN A 52 -5.09 -26.85 10.32
CA ASN A 52 -3.99 -27.73 10.67
C ASN A 52 -2.64 -27.02 10.53
N GLN A 53 -1.75 -27.19 11.50
CA GLN A 53 -0.40 -26.66 11.49
C GLN A 53 0.41 -27.07 10.23
N GLU A 54 0.25 -28.31 9.77
CA GLU A 54 0.91 -28.79 8.53
C GLU A 54 0.59 -27.94 7.31
N THR A 55 -0.62 -27.38 7.23
CA THR A 55 -0.99 -26.43 6.15
C THR A 55 -0.19 -25.15 6.23
N LEU A 56 0.04 -24.65 7.44
CA LEU A 56 0.83 -23.44 7.66
C LEU A 56 2.34 -23.67 7.49
N ASP A 57 2.82 -24.87 7.80
CA ASP A 57 4.23 -25.26 7.60
C ASP A 57 4.61 -25.23 6.10
N ARG A 58 3.64 -25.42 5.20
CA ARG A 58 3.87 -25.21 3.76
C ARG A 58 4.18 -23.76 3.41
N ILE A 59 3.59 -22.80 4.11
CA ILE A 59 3.91 -21.38 3.95
C ILE A 59 5.34 -21.11 4.41
N ASP A 60 5.75 -21.70 5.54
CA ASP A 60 7.13 -21.62 6.03
C ASP A 60 8.13 -22.10 4.98
N GLN A 61 7.84 -23.28 4.39
CA GLN A 61 8.69 -23.88 3.36
C GLN A 61 8.82 -22.96 2.13
N ILE A 62 7.71 -22.42 1.64
CA ILE A 62 7.70 -21.52 0.47
C ILE A 62 8.50 -20.26 0.77
N ALA A 63 8.27 -19.63 1.92
CA ALA A 63 8.96 -18.41 2.32
C ALA A 63 10.46 -18.63 2.50
N GLN A 64 10.86 -19.74 3.15
CA GLN A 64 12.27 -20.10 3.33
C GLN A 64 12.94 -20.44 1.99
N ASN A 65 12.28 -21.19 1.10
CA ASN A 65 12.79 -21.48 -0.23
C ASN A 65 13.08 -20.20 -1.02
N GLY A 66 12.26 -19.15 -0.86
CA GLY A 66 12.50 -17.84 -1.47
C GLY A 66 13.78 -17.17 -0.98
N VAL A 67 14.05 -17.25 0.33
CA VAL A 67 15.31 -16.76 0.93
C VAL A 67 16.49 -17.56 0.39
N ASP A 68 16.41 -18.91 0.41
CA ASP A 68 17.48 -19.82 0.00
C ASP A 68 17.80 -19.70 -1.49
N ALA A 69 16.78 -19.47 -2.33
CA ALA A 69 16.92 -19.20 -3.75
C ALA A 69 17.43 -17.78 -4.06
N HIS A 70 17.63 -16.93 -3.05
CA HIS A 70 17.98 -15.52 -3.23
C HIS A 70 16.95 -14.77 -4.11
N ALA A 71 15.66 -15.10 -3.96
CA ALA A 71 14.57 -14.35 -4.55
C ALA A 71 14.35 -13.03 -3.78
N TYR A 72 14.61 -13.05 -2.50
CA TYR A 72 14.66 -11.91 -1.58
C TYR A 72 15.56 -12.26 -0.37
N PRO A 73 16.16 -11.25 0.30
CA PRO A 73 16.99 -11.51 1.49
C PRO A 73 16.16 -11.94 2.70
N GLY A 74 14.93 -11.45 2.80
CA GLY A 74 13.98 -11.81 3.84
C GLY A 74 12.59 -11.29 3.56
N CYS A 75 11.61 -11.75 4.34
CA CYS A 75 10.20 -11.37 4.16
C CYS A 75 9.40 -11.44 5.46
N GLN A 76 8.27 -10.74 5.45
CA GLN A 76 7.16 -10.90 6.40
C GLN A 76 5.99 -11.55 5.68
N VAL A 77 5.34 -12.53 6.30
CA VAL A 77 4.12 -13.16 5.78
C VAL A 77 3.04 -13.10 6.85
N MET A 78 1.86 -12.64 6.48
CA MET A 78 0.71 -12.58 7.37
C MET A 78 -0.55 -13.09 6.65
N PHE A 79 -1.30 -13.93 7.35
CA PHE A 79 -2.57 -14.46 6.87
C PHE A 79 -3.62 -14.38 7.97
N ALA A 80 -4.76 -13.78 7.64
CA ALA A 80 -5.93 -13.75 8.50
C ALA A 80 -7.16 -14.29 7.77
N HIS A 81 -8.03 -14.97 8.49
CA HIS A 81 -9.30 -15.45 8.03
C HIS A 81 -10.42 -14.99 8.98
N ASP A 82 -11.48 -14.42 8.43
CA ASP A 82 -12.60 -13.88 9.19
C ASP A 82 -12.16 -12.91 10.31
N GLY A 83 -11.23 -12.00 9.98
CA GLY A 83 -10.67 -11.02 10.92
C GLY A 83 -9.74 -11.61 11.99
N LYS A 84 -9.37 -12.88 11.89
CA LYS A 84 -8.50 -13.58 12.84
C LYS A 84 -7.16 -13.89 12.19
N VAL A 85 -6.09 -13.29 12.69
CA VAL A 85 -4.72 -13.59 12.29
C VAL A 85 -4.33 -14.94 12.87
N VAL A 86 -4.11 -15.90 12.00
CA VAL A 86 -3.72 -17.27 12.35
C VAL A 86 -2.29 -17.58 11.94
N TYR A 87 -1.68 -16.69 11.14
CA TYR A 87 -0.29 -16.84 10.72
C TYR A 87 0.37 -15.48 10.58
N GLN A 88 1.49 -15.31 11.27
CA GLN A 88 2.37 -14.15 11.16
C GLN A 88 3.80 -14.60 11.44
N LYS A 89 4.64 -14.66 10.42
CA LYS A 89 6.05 -15.09 10.54
C LYS A 89 6.97 -14.22 9.70
N ASN A 90 8.24 -14.24 10.09
CA ASN A 90 9.31 -13.46 9.47
C ASN A 90 10.44 -14.41 9.10
N PHE A 91 11.07 -14.20 7.94
CA PHE A 91 12.10 -15.08 7.39
C PHE A 91 13.29 -14.26 6.91
N GLY A 92 14.49 -14.82 7.04
CA GLY A 92 15.70 -14.24 6.50
C GLY A 92 16.16 -12.95 7.21
N HIS A 93 16.80 -12.07 6.46
CA HIS A 93 17.48 -10.88 6.94
C HIS A 93 17.13 -9.66 6.11
N LEU A 94 17.51 -8.46 6.58
CA LEU A 94 17.25 -7.21 5.86
C LEU A 94 18.02 -7.13 4.53
N ASP A 95 19.18 -7.80 4.45
CA ASP A 95 20.05 -7.85 3.29
C ASP A 95 20.78 -9.20 3.18
N TYR A 96 21.48 -9.40 2.06
CA TYR A 96 22.28 -10.62 1.85
C TYR A 96 23.57 -10.67 2.66
N LEU A 97 23.99 -9.59 3.30
CA LEU A 97 25.10 -9.56 4.26
C LEU A 97 24.69 -10.08 5.63
N LYS A 98 23.39 -10.32 5.82
CA LYS A 98 22.78 -10.82 7.07
C LYS A 98 23.05 -9.92 8.27
N THR A 99 23.01 -8.60 8.05
CA THR A 99 23.30 -7.58 9.06
C THR A 99 22.31 -7.64 10.23
N SER A 100 21.03 -7.85 9.92
CA SER A 100 19.96 -7.95 10.92
C SER A 100 18.86 -8.90 10.46
N PRO A 101 18.27 -9.72 11.35
CA PRO A 101 17.13 -10.56 10.98
C PRO A 101 15.89 -9.72 10.70
N VAL A 102 15.00 -10.24 9.85
CA VAL A 102 13.65 -9.67 9.68
C VAL A 102 12.84 -9.96 10.93
N THR A 103 12.16 -8.95 11.44
CA THR A 103 11.25 -9.02 12.59
C THR A 103 9.86 -8.52 12.21
N SER A 104 8.86 -8.66 13.09
CA SER A 104 7.53 -8.06 12.91
C SER A 104 7.56 -6.52 12.81
N GLU A 105 8.64 -5.91 13.33
CA GLU A 105 8.86 -4.47 13.34
C GLU A 105 9.62 -3.95 12.10
N THR A 106 10.06 -4.85 11.22
CA THR A 106 10.75 -4.47 9.98
C THR A 106 9.81 -3.75 9.03
N ILE A 107 10.25 -2.60 8.56
CA ILE A 107 9.47 -1.70 7.71
C ILE A 107 9.96 -1.83 6.26
N TYR A 108 9.04 -2.04 5.32
CA TYR A 108 9.33 -2.21 3.90
C TYR A 108 8.76 -1.07 3.07
N ASP A 109 9.49 -0.64 2.04
CA ASP A 109 8.92 0.14 0.94
C ASP A 109 7.92 -0.75 0.18
N ILE A 110 6.64 -0.42 0.26
CA ILE A 110 5.57 -1.22 -0.36
C ILE A 110 5.28 -0.85 -1.82
N ALA A 111 6.08 0.04 -2.39
CA ALA A 111 6.01 0.46 -3.79
C ALA A 111 4.57 0.76 -4.26
N SER A 112 4.10 0.11 -5.34
CA SER A 112 2.78 0.36 -5.91
C SER A 112 1.59 0.00 -5.02
N ILE A 113 1.78 -0.71 -3.91
CA ILE A 113 0.72 -0.88 -2.90
C ILE A 113 0.35 0.49 -2.31
N SER A 114 1.22 1.50 -2.37
CA SER A 114 0.92 2.91 -2.04
C SER A 114 -0.31 3.43 -2.78
N LYS A 115 -0.59 2.93 -3.99
CA LYS A 115 -1.78 3.31 -4.77
C LYS A 115 -3.07 3.01 -4.00
N ILE A 116 -3.16 1.84 -3.38
CA ILE A 116 -4.35 1.48 -2.59
C ILE A 116 -4.23 1.95 -1.14
N ALA A 117 -3.02 1.94 -0.58
CA ALA A 117 -2.80 2.29 0.81
C ALA A 117 -2.94 3.79 1.10
N ALA A 118 -2.59 4.64 0.16
CA ALA A 118 -2.68 6.09 0.32
C ALA A 118 -3.66 6.73 -0.67
N SER A 119 -3.43 6.61 -1.98
CA SER A 119 -4.20 7.32 -3.00
C SER A 119 -5.67 6.90 -3.06
N THR A 120 -5.93 5.62 -3.26
CA THR A 120 -7.30 5.10 -3.38
C THR A 120 -8.06 5.26 -2.05
N ALA A 121 -7.42 4.94 -0.92
CA ALA A 121 -8.02 5.14 0.40
C ALA A 121 -8.39 6.61 0.65
N SER A 122 -7.53 7.57 0.26
CA SER A 122 -7.81 9.00 0.38
C SER A 122 -8.95 9.44 -0.53
N LEU A 123 -8.96 8.99 -1.80
CA LEU A 123 -10.05 9.31 -2.72
C LEU A 123 -11.39 8.75 -2.23
N MET A 124 -11.43 7.51 -1.76
CA MET A 124 -12.64 6.91 -1.19
C MET A 124 -13.13 7.68 0.05
N ASN A 125 -12.22 8.08 0.95
CA ASN A 125 -12.59 8.89 2.11
C ASN A 125 -13.17 10.24 1.70
N LEU A 126 -12.54 10.94 0.75
CA LEU A 126 -13.03 12.23 0.22
C LEU A 126 -14.36 12.07 -0.53
N GLN A 127 -14.51 11.04 -1.37
CA GLN A 127 -15.76 10.75 -2.08
C GLN A 127 -16.90 10.43 -1.09
N SER A 128 -16.62 9.79 0.04
CA SER A 128 -17.60 9.55 1.11
C SER A 128 -18.19 10.84 1.68
N THR A 129 -17.53 11.98 1.48
CA THR A 129 -18.07 13.31 1.85
C THR A 129 -18.95 13.94 0.77
N GLY A 130 -19.09 13.30 -0.41
CA GLY A 130 -19.92 13.77 -1.51
C GLY A 130 -19.29 14.86 -2.40
N LYS A 131 -17.98 15.12 -2.28
CA LYS A 131 -17.30 16.19 -3.04
C LYS A 131 -17.14 15.91 -4.52
N PHE A 132 -17.00 14.65 -4.92
CA PHE A 132 -16.84 14.20 -6.30
C PHE A 132 -17.23 12.73 -6.46
N SER A 133 -17.17 12.20 -7.67
CA SER A 133 -17.36 10.78 -7.99
C SER A 133 -16.27 10.28 -8.94
N LEU A 134 -16.25 8.98 -9.20
CA LEU A 134 -15.34 8.38 -10.20
C LEU A 134 -15.57 8.92 -11.62
N GLU A 135 -16.73 9.47 -11.92
CA GLU A 135 -17.05 10.09 -13.22
C GLU A 135 -16.52 11.53 -13.34
N SER A 136 -16.03 12.14 -12.25
CA SER A 136 -15.48 13.49 -12.29
C SER A 136 -14.22 13.55 -13.15
N THR A 137 -14.08 14.62 -13.94
CA THR A 137 -12.93 14.82 -14.85
C THR A 137 -11.81 15.62 -14.19
N LEU A 138 -10.61 15.58 -14.76
CA LEU A 138 -9.49 16.40 -14.30
C LEU A 138 -9.79 17.89 -14.39
N GLU A 139 -10.58 18.34 -15.40
CA GLU A 139 -11.05 19.73 -15.52
C GLU A 139 -11.88 20.15 -14.31
N THR A 140 -12.72 19.26 -13.79
CA THR A 140 -13.54 19.54 -12.60
C THR A 140 -12.71 19.51 -11.32
N LEU A 141 -11.75 18.58 -11.23
CA LEU A 141 -11.03 18.28 -9.98
C LEU A 141 -9.81 19.19 -9.77
N ILE A 142 -9.06 19.49 -10.83
CA ILE A 142 -7.79 20.24 -10.80
C ILE A 142 -7.65 21.16 -12.02
N PRO A 143 -8.63 22.06 -12.29
CA PRO A 143 -8.64 22.91 -13.49
C PRO A 143 -7.37 23.77 -13.64
N GLU A 144 -6.82 24.26 -12.54
CA GLU A 144 -5.62 25.08 -12.52
C GLU A 144 -4.36 24.35 -13.03
N LEU A 145 -4.32 23.03 -12.93
CA LEU A 145 -3.19 22.22 -13.41
C LEU A 145 -3.35 21.84 -14.89
N VAL A 146 -4.56 21.44 -15.29
CA VAL A 146 -4.77 20.90 -16.64
C VAL A 146 -5.11 21.98 -17.68
N GLY A 147 -5.70 23.12 -17.29
CA GLY A 147 -6.07 24.20 -18.19
C GLY A 147 -6.81 23.68 -19.44
N ASP A 148 -6.38 24.14 -20.63
CA ASP A 148 -6.94 23.69 -21.90
C ASP A 148 -6.28 22.43 -22.49
N ASN A 149 -5.44 21.74 -21.71
CA ASN A 149 -4.79 20.51 -22.14
C ASN A 149 -5.82 19.40 -22.46
N ALA A 150 -5.53 18.57 -23.46
CA ALA A 150 -6.39 17.44 -23.85
C ALA A 150 -6.69 16.48 -22.71
N MET A 151 -5.82 16.40 -21.70
CA MET A 151 -6.00 15.54 -20.52
C MET A 151 -7.12 16.00 -19.60
N LYS A 152 -7.64 17.24 -19.75
CA LYS A 152 -8.75 17.78 -18.93
C LYS A 152 -9.99 16.88 -18.93
N ASN A 153 -10.23 16.17 -20.04
CA ASN A 153 -11.38 15.28 -20.21
C ASN A 153 -11.16 13.85 -19.66
N ILE A 154 -9.99 13.55 -19.07
CA ILE A 154 -9.77 12.25 -18.42
C ILE A 154 -10.64 12.19 -17.18
N CYS A 155 -11.50 11.16 -17.08
CA CYS A 155 -12.26 10.94 -15.86
C CYS A 155 -11.45 10.11 -14.86
N LEU A 156 -11.75 10.28 -13.57
CA LEU A 156 -11.06 9.63 -12.48
C LEU A 156 -11.13 8.10 -12.61
N LYS A 157 -12.28 7.55 -12.99
CA LYS A 157 -12.52 6.14 -13.25
C LYS A 157 -11.55 5.54 -14.30
N ASP A 158 -11.42 6.22 -15.45
CA ASP A 158 -10.51 5.79 -16.53
C ASP A 158 -9.08 5.73 -16.00
N MET A 159 -8.68 6.74 -15.23
CA MET A 159 -7.33 6.86 -14.69
C MET A 159 -7.06 5.80 -13.61
N MET A 160 -7.98 5.62 -12.67
CA MET A 160 -7.84 4.66 -11.56
C MET A 160 -7.89 3.20 -12.03
N ALA A 161 -8.56 2.90 -13.14
CA ALA A 161 -8.58 1.58 -13.76
C ALA A 161 -7.48 1.39 -14.83
N HIS A 162 -6.53 2.32 -14.96
CA HIS A 162 -5.45 2.29 -15.94
C HIS A 162 -5.94 2.21 -17.41
N GLN A 163 -7.02 2.93 -17.73
CA GLN A 163 -7.64 2.93 -19.06
C GLN A 163 -7.73 4.34 -19.68
N ALA A 164 -6.99 5.31 -19.14
CA ALA A 164 -7.00 6.70 -19.59
C ALA A 164 -6.15 6.99 -20.84
N GLY A 165 -5.46 6.00 -21.39
CA GLY A 165 -4.53 6.19 -22.52
C GLY A 165 -3.20 6.85 -22.15
N LEU A 166 -2.89 6.95 -20.87
CA LEU A 166 -1.62 7.50 -20.39
C LEU A 166 -0.44 6.54 -20.66
N PRO A 167 0.77 7.06 -20.96
CA PRO A 167 2.00 6.26 -20.95
C PRO A 167 2.18 5.53 -19.61
N ALA A 168 2.89 4.39 -19.62
CA ALA A 168 3.09 3.61 -18.39
C ALA A 168 3.83 4.40 -17.31
N TRP A 169 4.92 5.07 -17.69
CA TRP A 169 5.75 5.89 -16.81
C TRP A 169 6.64 6.83 -17.65
N LEU A 170 7.31 7.78 -16.99
CA LEU A 170 8.31 8.66 -17.58
C LEU A 170 9.60 8.62 -16.74
N PRO A 171 10.76 8.39 -17.37
CA PRO A 171 12.05 8.42 -16.68
C PRO A 171 12.50 9.87 -16.46
N PHE A 172 11.86 10.58 -15.54
CA PHE A 172 12.13 12.01 -15.28
C PHE A 172 13.60 12.25 -14.95
N TYR A 173 14.18 11.39 -14.11
CA TYR A 173 15.56 11.49 -13.64
C TYR A 173 16.61 11.47 -14.77
N LEU A 174 16.36 10.75 -15.88
CA LEU A 174 17.33 10.71 -17.00
C LEU A 174 17.60 12.09 -17.60
N LYS A 175 16.60 12.98 -17.58
CA LYS A 175 16.77 14.37 -18.09
C LYS A 175 17.50 15.27 -17.12
N THR A 176 17.70 14.84 -15.89
CA THR A 176 18.44 15.57 -14.84
C THR A 176 19.90 15.16 -14.75
N LEU A 177 20.31 14.21 -15.59
CA LEU A 177 21.70 13.74 -15.68
C LEU A 177 22.43 14.37 -16.84
N ASP A 178 23.74 14.55 -16.66
CA ASP A 178 24.67 14.92 -17.69
C ASP A 178 25.85 13.93 -17.69
N HIS A 179 26.02 13.20 -18.79
CA HIS A 179 26.98 12.08 -18.89
C HIS A 179 26.90 11.12 -17.68
N GLY A 180 25.67 10.83 -17.22
CA GLY A 180 25.41 9.95 -16.07
C GLY A 180 25.68 10.58 -14.70
N ASN A 181 25.95 11.88 -14.60
CA ASN A 181 26.13 12.61 -13.34
C ASN A 181 24.95 13.56 -13.09
N LEU A 182 24.64 13.81 -11.83
CA LEU A 182 23.63 14.79 -11.43
C LEU A 182 24.05 16.19 -11.88
N ARG A 183 23.14 16.92 -12.55
CA ARG A 183 23.40 18.31 -12.99
C ARG A 183 23.48 19.24 -11.78
N PRO A 184 24.60 20.00 -11.58
CA PRO A 184 24.79 20.82 -10.38
C PRO A 184 23.74 21.92 -10.19
N TYR A 185 23.10 22.41 -11.24
CA TYR A 185 22.03 23.41 -11.15
C TYR A 185 20.67 22.80 -10.76
N LEU A 186 20.55 21.47 -10.75
CA LEU A 186 19.35 20.74 -10.32
C LEU A 186 19.56 20.01 -8.99
N TYR A 187 20.78 19.77 -8.56
CA TYR A 187 21.07 19.01 -7.35
C TYR A 187 22.15 19.66 -6.50
N SER A 188 22.00 19.49 -5.18
CA SER A 188 22.96 19.88 -4.16
C SER A 188 23.18 18.75 -3.17
N SER A 189 24.37 18.67 -2.57
CA SER A 189 24.64 17.79 -1.44
C SER A 189 24.10 18.31 -0.11
N ASN A 190 23.69 19.58 -0.08
CA ASN A 190 23.15 20.22 1.12
C ASN A 190 21.77 20.80 0.83
N MET A 191 20.90 20.75 1.84
CA MET A 191 19.62 21.42 1.81
C MET A 191 19.82 22.95 1.81
N THR A 192 19.13 23.64 0.89
CA THR A 192 19.07 25.11 0.84
C THR A 192 17.65 25.54 0.48
N GLY A 193 17.37 26.84 0.43
CA GLY A 193 16.04 27.36 0.11
C GLY A 193 15.47 26.93 -1.25
N ASP A 194 16.31 26.63 -2.23
CA ASP A 194 15.90 26.16 -3.56
C ASP A 194 16.06 24.65 -3.73
N PHE A 195 17.00 24.05 -3.03
CA PHE A 195 17.28 22.61 -3.02
C PHE A 195 16.73 22.00 -1.73
N ASP A 196 15.42 21.80 -1.66
CA ASP A 196 14.70 21.33 -0.49
C ASP A 196 13.99 19.97 -0.69
N VAL A 197 14.16 19.36 -1.87
CA VAL A 197 13.54 18.07 -2.21
C VAL A 197 14.52 16.92 -1.97
N PRO A 198 14.39 16.16 -0.88
CA PRO A 198 15.28 15.05 -0.59
C PRO A 198 14.97 13.87 -1.52
N VAL A 199 15.92 13.47 -2.36
CA VAL A 199 15.76 12.32 -3.28
C VAL A 199 16.51 11.07 -2.81
N ALA A 200 17.54 11.27 -1.99
CA ALA A 200 18.30 10.23 -1.29
C ALA A 200 19.15 10.89 -0.20
N LYS A 201 19.93 10.10 0.55
CA LYS A 201 20.87 10.62 1.53
C LYS A 201 21.86 11.56 0.83
N ASP A 202 22.00 12.77 1.35
CA ASP A 202 22.92 13.82 0.86
C ASP A 202 22.70 14.21 -0.63
N ILE A 203 21.46 14.05 -1.13
CA ILE A 203 21.07 14.49 -2.48
C ILE A 203 19.74 15.24 -2.38
N TRP A 204 19.80 16.53 -2.66
CA TRP A 204 18.68 17.45 -2.65
C TRP A 204 18.42 18.00 -4.04
N MET A 205 17.20 17.86 -4.55
CA MET A 205 16.81 18.37 -5.86
C MET A 205 16.20 19.78 -5.73
N ASN A 206 16.40 20.60 -6.73
CA ASN A 206 15.76 21.91 -6.87
C ASN A 206 14.25 21.74 -6.97
N LYS A 207 13.50 22.40 -6.07
CA LYS A 207 12.03 22.29 -5.98
C LYS A 207 11.29 22.69 -7.25
N ALA A 208 11.82 23.64 -8.03
CA ALA A 208 11.19 24.08 -9.27
C ALA A 208 11.09 22.96 -10.33
N TYR A 209 11.91 21.91 -10.23
CA TYR A 209 11.82 20.80 -11.18
C TYR A 209 10.54 19.97 -11.04
N LYS A 210 9.84 20.06 -9.90
CA LYS A 210 8.52 19.40 -9.71
C LYS A 210 7.51 19.90 -10.76
N ASP A 211 7.49 21.18 -11.07
CA ASP A 211 6.59 21.74 -12.08
C ASP A 211 6.93 21.19 -13.48
N THR A 212 8.22 21.11 -13.81
CA THR A 212 8.69 20.49 -15.06
C THR A 212 8.23 19.03 -15.20
N MET A 213 8.14 18.27 -14.09
CA MET A 213 7.60 16.90 -14.15
C MET A 213 6.14 16.89 -14.58
N TYR A 214 5.29 17.76 -14.03
CA TYR A 214 3.89 17.89 -14.43
C TYR A 214 3.74 18.39 -15.87
N GLU A 215 4.50 19.38 -16.28
CA GLU A 215 4.54 19.86 -17.68
C GLU A 215 4.86 18.72 -18.66
N ARG A 216 5.82 17.88 -18.32
CA ARG A 216 6.18 16.70 -19.11
C ARG A 216 5.07 15.64 -19.15
N ILE A 217 4.32 15.44 -18.08
CA ILE A 217 3.15 14.55 -18.11
C ILE A 217 2.10 15.15 -19.03
N LEU A 218 1.78 16.43 -18.90
CA LEU A 218 0.77 17.14 -19.71
C LEU A 218 1.13 17.21 -21.19
N SER A 219 2.43 17.14 -21.53
CA SER A 219 2.91 17.12 -22.92
C SER A 219 2.83 15.72 -23.59
N CYS A 220 2.48 14.67 -22.84
CA CYS A 220 2.34 13.34 -23.41
C CYS A 220 1.11 13.23 -24.31
N SER A 221 1.27 12.55 -25.45
CA SER A 221 0.13 12.14 -26.28
C SER A 221 -0.64 11.02 -25.57
N LEU A 222 -1.96 11.14 -25.55
CA LEU A 222 -2.84 10.08 -25.09
C LEU A 222 -2.95 8.97 -26.13
N GLY A 223 -2.79 7.72 -25.71
CA GLY A 223 -3.07 6.54 -26.50
C GLY A 223 -4.56 6.18 -26.51
N SER A 224 -4.86 4.96 -26.99
CA SER A 224 -6.23 4.42 -26.93
C SER A 224 -6.70 4.22 -25.49
N LYS A 225 -8.01 4.36 -25.26
CA LYS A 225 -8.67 4.02 -24.00
C LYS A 225 -8.77 2.49 -23.82
N SER A 226 -7.61 1.83 -23.69
CA SER A 226 -7.48 0.41 -23.39
C SER A 226 -6.62 0.21 -22.16
N TYR A 227 -6.71 -0.96 -21.53
CA TYR A 227 -5.91 -1.26 -20.36
C TYR A 227 -4.40 -1.13 -20.64
N LYS A 228 -3.77 -0.22 -19.93
CA LYS A 228 -2.32 -0.07 -19.89
C LYS A 228 -1.94 0.47 -18.51
N TYR A 229 -1.31 -0.38 -17.70
CA TYR A 229 -0.85 0.04 -16.38
C TYR A 229 -0.02 1.33 -16.48
N SER A 230 -0.38 2.35 -15.70
CA SER A 230 0.26 3.66 -15.74
C SER A 230 0.40 4.23 -14.33
N ASP A 231 1.59 4.70 -14.02
CA ASP A 231 1.87 5.46 -12.80
C ASP A 231 1.48 6.94 -12.94
N LEU A 232 1.44 7.45 -14.18
CA LEU A 232 1.29 8.89 -14.44
C LEU A 232 -0.04 9.45 -13.93
N GLY A 233 -1.11 8.67 -13.99
CA GLY A 233 -2.40 9.07 -13.43
C GLY A 233 -2.33 9.39 -11.94
N TYR A 234 -1.49 8.72 -11.20
CA TYR A 234 -1.36 8.91 -9.76
C TYR A 234 -0.59 10.17 -9.34
N TYR A 235 0.14 10.80 -10.25
CA TYR A 235 0.63 12.17 -10.07
C TYR A 235 -0.53 13.16 -9.98
N PHE A 236 -1.54 13.01 -10.85
CA PHE A 236 -2.76 13.80 -10.77
C PHE A 236 -3.58 13.47 -9.53
N VAL A 237 -3.66 12.18 -9.14
CA VAL A 237 -4.35 11.78 -7.90
C VAL A 237 -3.78 12.48 -6.68
N LYS A 238 -2.44 12.62 -6.56
CA LYS A 238 -1.83 13.43 -5.50
C LYS A 238 -2.40 14.86 -5.51
N LYS A 239 -2.42 15.52 -6.66
CA LYS A 239 -2.93 16.89 -6.80
C LYS A 239 -4.43 17.00 -6.50
N ILE A 240 -5.20 15.99 -6.89
CA ILE A 240 -6.64 15.93 -6.58
C ILE A 240 -6.85 15.86 -5.06
N ILE A 241 -6.12 14.95 -4.38
CA ILE A 241 -6.23 14.81 -2.92
C ILE A 241 -5.86 16.13 -2.24
N GLU A 242 -4.71 16.72 -2.58
CA GLU A 242 -4.23 17.98 -2.02
C GLU A 242 -5.23 19.11 -2.22
N LYS A 243 -5.81 19.23 -3.42
CA LYS A 243 -6.80 20.26 -3.75
C LYS A 243 -8.12 20.06 -3.01
N GLN A 244 -8.65 18.81 -3.00
CA GLN A 244 -9.96 18.53 -2.41
C GLN A 244 -9.93 18.57 -0.88
N ALA A 245 -8.78 18.28 -0.29
CA ALA A 245 -8.57 18.26 1.14
C ALA A 245 -8.07 19.59 1.72
N ASP A 246 -7.46 20.45 0.90
CA ASP A 246 -6.70 21.64 1.32
C ASP A 246 -5.60 21.28 2.34
N LEU A 247 -4.95 20.15 2.11
CA LEU A 247 -3.87 19.59 2.93
C LEU A 247 -2.86 18.86 2.04
N ALA A 248 -1.60 18.78 2.48
CA ALA A 248 -0.64 17.88 1.87
C ALA A 248 -1.14 16.43 1.94
N MET A 249 -0.84 15.62 0.91
CA MET A 249 -1.35 14.25 0.81
C MET A 249 -0.92 13.39 2.01
N GLU A 250 0.30 13.52 2.47
CA GLU A 250 0.84 12.80 3.63
C GLU A 250 0.10 13.15 4.93
N ASP A 251 -0.21 14.43 5.13
CA ASP A 251 -0.96 14.90 6.31
C ASP A 251 -2.42 14.45 6.24
N PHE A 252 -3.01 14.47 5.04
CA PHE A 252 -4.37 14.02 4.85
C PHE A 252 -4.53 12.54 5.20
N VAL A 253 -3.68 11.68 4.65
CA VAL A 253 -3.80 10.23 4.86
C VAL A 253 -3.49 9.85 6.30
N GLU A 254 -2.51 10.49 6.91
CA GLU A 254 -2.18 10.31 8.33
C GLU A 254 -3.39 10.65 9.21
N LYS A 255 -3.93 11.85 9.06
CA LYS A 255 -5.01 12.37 9.91
C LYS A 255 -6.34 11.63 9.73
N ASN A 256 -6.71 11.34 8.48
CA ASN A 256 -8.05 10.87 8.16
C ASN A 256 -8.17 9.35 8.04
N ILE A 257 -7.05 8.64 7.91
CA ILE A 257 -7.02 7.19 7.70
C ILE A 257 -6.11 6.51 8.74
N TYR A 258 -4.80 6.75 8.72
CA TYR A 258 -3.84 5.96 9.49
C TYR A 258 -4.02 6.13 11.00
N SER A 259 -4.13 7.35 11.49
CA SER A 259 -4.38 7.62 12.91
C SER A 259 -5.70 7.03 13.40
N LYS A 260 -6.77 7.04 12.56
CA LYS A 260 -8.06 6.45 12.92
C LYS A 260 -8.02 4.92 12.97
N LEU A 261 -7.18 4.30 12.15
CA LEU A 261 -6.91 2.86 12.16
C LEU A 261 -5.96 2.46 13.29
N GLY A 262 -5.22 3.41 13.87
CA GLY A 262 -4.18 3.17 14.87
C GLY A 262 -2.90 2.57 14.28
N LEU A 263 -2.60 2.86 12.99
CA LEU A 263 -1.38 2.38 12.34
C LEU A 263 -0.15 3.06 12.95
N GLN A 264 0.91 2.30 13.15
CA GLN A 264 2.11 2.78 13.83
C GLN A 264 3.32 2.98 12.90
N THR A 265 3.34 2.27 11.76
CA THR A 265 4.51 2.20 10.88
C THR A 265 4.21 2.66 9.46
N MET A 266 2.93 2.69 9.07
CA MET A 266 2.55 3.09 7.71
C MET A 266 2.75 4.60 7.53
N THR A 267 3.69 4.97 6.64
CA THR A 267 4.07 6.37 6.45
C THR A 267 4.79 6.63 5.13
N PHE A 268 4.78 7.86 4.67
CA PHE A 268 5.75 8.38 3.72
C PHE A 268 7.07 8.71 4.44
N ASN A 269 8.18 8.75 3.68
CA ASN A 269 9.48 9.21 4.19
C ASN A 269 9.89 8.54 5.52
N ALA A 270 9.90 7.20 5.54
CA ALA A 270 10.14 6.41 6.75
C ALA A 270 11.44 6.80 7.48
N TYR A 271 12.49 7.24 6.76
CA TYR A 271 13.76 7.67 7.33
C TYR A 271 13.66 8.86 8.30
N GLN A 272 12.56 9.62 8.24
CA GLN A 272 12.32 10.75 9.15
C GLN A 272 11.67 10.34 10.48
N LYS A 273 11.08 9.13 10.53
CA LYS A 273 10.27 8.67 11.67
C LYS A 273 10.87 7.46 12.37
N PHE A 274 11.71 6.70 11.69
CA PHE A 274 12.24 5.43 12.19
C PHE A 274 13.73 5.32 11.97
N ASP A 275 14.40 4.60 12.87
CA ASP A 275 15.79 4.24 12.71
C ASP A 275 15.99 3.37 11.47
N LEU A 276 17.06 3.60 10.71
CA LEU A 276 17.33 2.87 9.47
C LEU A 276 17.46 1.35 9.68
N GLU A 277 17.90 0.93 10.87
CA GLU A 277 18.01 -0.49 11.24
C GLU A 277 16.66 -1.23 11.26
N ARG A 278 15.55 -0.49 11.34
CA ARG A 278 14.19 -1.04 11.21
C ARG A 278 13.68 -1.07 9.78
N ILE A 279 14.33 -0.40 8.86
CA ILE A 279 13.86 -0.26 7.49
C ILE A 279 14.66 -1.20 6.58
N ALA A 280 13.99 -2.03 5.82
CA ALA A 280 14.64 -2.89 4.84
C ALA A 280 15.22 -2.04 3.68
N PRO A 281 16.54 -2.13 3.38
CA PRO A 281 17.11 -1.43 2.24
C PRO A 281 16.58 -2.00 0.93
N THR A 282 16.49 -1.16 -0.09
CA THR A 282 16.07 -1.56 -1.43
C THR A 282 17.26 -1.81 -2.35
N GLU A 283 17.35 -1.18 -3.51
CA GLU A 283 18.43 -1.43 -4.46
C GLU A 283 19.65 -0.54 -4.24
N TYR A 284 20.79 -0.94 -4.76
CA TYR A 284 21.88 -0.03 -5.04
C TYR A 284 21.62 0.64 -6.40
N ASP A 285 21.09 1.87 -6.37
CA ASP A 285 20.75 2.64 -7.57
C ASP A 285 22.03 3.07 -8.32
N LYS A 286 22.37 2.37 -9.37
CA LYS A 286 23.60 2.58 -10.15
C LYS A 286 23.53 3.76 -11.11
N ILE A 287 22.33 4.22 -11.44
CA ILE A 287 22.11 5.19 -12.52
C ILE A 287 21.89 6.60 -11.98
N TYR A 288 20.91 6.74 -11.09
CA TYR A 288 20.43 8.04 -10.64
C TYR A 288 21.12 8.50 -9.36
N ARG A 289 20.94 7.76 -8.26
CA ARG A 289 21.38 8.18 -6.91
C ARG A 289 22.78 7.68 -6.55
N LYS A 290 23.27 6.66 -7.26
CA LYS A 290 24.61 6.03 -7.12
C LYS A 290 24.94 5.61 -5.68
N GLN A 291 23.93 5.14 -4.96
CA GLN A 291 24.04 4.68 -3.58
C GLN A 291 22.98 3.61 -3.27
N LEU A 292 23.14 2.93 -2.14
CA LEU A 292 22.11 2.07 -1.58
C LEU A 292 20.92 2.94 -1.14
N VAL A 293 19.73 2.66 -1.65
CA VAL A 293 18.50 3.35 -1.27
C VAL A 293 17.98 2.71 0.00
N HIS A 294 18.07 3.44 1.10
CA HIS A 294 17.72 2.96 2.43
C HIS A 294 16.93 4.02 3.19
N GLY A 295 15.69 3.72 3.53
CA GLY A 295 14.76 4.63 4.20
C GLY A 295 14.08 5.65 3.26
N TYR A 296 14.64 5.89 2.10
CA TYR A 296 14.07 6.69 1.02
C TYR A 296 13.28 5.81 0.06
N VAL A 297 12.25 6.39 -0.59
CA VAL A 297 11.43 5.66 -1.55
C VAL A 297 12.26 5.12 -2.71
N HIS A 298 12.01 3.85 -3.07
CA HIS A 298 12.68 3.19 -4.19
C HIS A 298 12.40 3.88 -5.53
N ASP A 299 11.13 4.21 -5.81
CA ASP A 299 10.71 4.82 -7.06
C ASP A 299 11.36 6.20 -7.29
N PRO A 300 12.11 6.39 -8.40
CA PRO A 300 12.80 7.64 -8.67
C PRO A 300 11.85 8.83 -8.89
N GLY A 301 10.68 8.60 -9.52
CA GLY A 301 9.70 9.66 -9.78
C GLY A 301 9.07 10.16 -8.49
N SER A 302 8.73 9.26 -7.57
CA SER A 302 8.25 9.62 -6.24
C SER A 302 9.34 10.34 -5.43
N ALA A 303 10.61 9.88 -5.49
CA ALA A 303 11.73 10.54 -4.83
C ALA A 303 11.90 11.99 -5.31
N MET A 304 11.75 12.24 -6.62
CA MET A 304 11.80 13.60 -7.20
C MET A 304 10.62 14.49 -6.77
N LEU A 305 9.57 13.94 -6.20
CA LEU A 305 8.49 14.68 -5.53
C LEU A 305 8.68 14.80 -4.01
N GLY A 306 9.85 14.41 -3.49
CA GLY A 306 10.18 14.45 -2.07
C GLY A 306 9.71 13.21 -1.30
N GLY A 307 9.57 12.08 -1.99
CA GLY A 307 9.14 10.81 -1.40
C GLY A 307 7.63 10.64 -1.25
N VAL A 308 6.84 11.65 -1.62
CA VAL A 308 5.38 11.64 -1.51
C VAL A 308 4.75 11.71 -2.89
N CYS A 309 4.24 10.58 -3.38
CA CYS A 309 3.48 10.55 -4.63
C CYS A 309 2.32 9.55 -4.55
N GLY A 310 1.36 9.69 -5.44
CA GLY A 310 0.18 8.81 -5.45
C GLY A 310 0.46 7.37 -5.84
N HIS A 311 1.53 7.10 -6.60
CA HIS A 311 1.83 5.76 -7.12
C HIS A 311 2.81 4.95 -6.25
N ALA A 312 3.63 5.60 -5.42
CA ALA A 312 4.64 5.00 -4.56
C ALA A 312 5.06 5.97 -3.44
N GLY A 313 5.73 5.46 -2.40
CA GLY A 313 6.29 6.26 -1.32
C GLY A 313 5.90 5.80 0.09
N ILE A 314 4.92 4.91 0.22
CA ILE A 314 4.54 4.37 1.52
C ILE A 314 5.48 3.24 1.94
N PHE A 315 5.81 3.29 3.21
CA PHE A 315 6.50 2.23 3.95
C PHE A 315 5.55 1.65 4.99
N SER A 316 5.66 0.35 5.27
CA SER A 316 4.79 -0.32 6.23
C SER A 316 5.38 -1.63 6.75
N THR A 317 4.85 -2.13 7.86
CA THR A 317 4.94 -3.53 8.29
C THR A 317 3.76 -4.33 7.72
N ALA A 318 3.86 -5.66 7.75
CA ALA A 318 2.75 -6.53 7.34
C ALA A 318 1.51 -6.33 8.22
N ASN A 319 1.70 -6.07 9.50
CA ASN A 319 0.60 -5.85 10.44
C ASN A 319 -0.23 -4.62 10.08
N ASP A 320 0.41 -3.47 9.87
CA ASP A 320 -0.32 -2.23 9.57
C ASP A 320 -1.02 -2.32 8.22
N LEU A 321 -0.38 -2.96 7.23
CA LEU A 321 -1.01 -3.18 5.94
C LEU A 321 -2.21 -4.13 6.06
N ALA A 322 -2.15 -5.17 6.89
CA ALA A 322 -3.28 -6.06 7.14
C ALA A 322 -4.44 -5.35 7.85
N VAL A 323 -4.17 -4.42 8.77
CA VAL A 323 -5.20 -3.59 9.41
C VAL A 323 -5.93 -2.74 8.37
N LEU A 324 -5.19 -2.10 7.45
CA LEU A 324 -5.80 -1.34 6.35
C LEU A 324 -6.67 -2.23 5.45
N MET A 325 -6.18 -3.40 5.06
CA MET A 325 -6.93 -4.35 4.23
C MET A 325 -8.16 -4.89 4.96
N GLN A 326 -8.07 -5.08 6.28
CA GLN A 326 -9.22 -5.48 7.08
C GLN A 326 -10.29 -4.39 7.12
N MET A 327 -9.92 -3.11 7.17
CA MET A 327 -10.87 -2.00 7.05
C MET A 327 -11.63 -2.07 5.71
N PHE A 328 -10.96 -2.37 4.59
CA PHE A 328 -11.64 -2.56 3.31
C PHE A 328 -12.59 -3.77 3.32
N LEU A 329 -12.17 -4.91 3.91
CA LEU A 329 -13.03 -6.10 4.08
C LEU A 329 -14.25 -5.81 4.95
N ASN A 330 -14.09 -4.97 5.95
CA ASN A 330 -15.17 -4.51 6.84
C ASN A 330 -16.01 -3.37 6.23
N LYS A 331 -15.96 -3.19 4.90
CA LYS A 331 -16.71 -2.15 4.18
C LYS A 331 -16.48 -0.74 4.71
N GLY A 332 -15.21 -0.43 4.99
CA GLY A 332 -14.78 0.92 5.35
C GLY A 332 -14.76 1.25 6.84
N SER A 333 -15.06 0.27 7.70
CA SER A 333 -15.06 0.44 9.16
C SER A 333 -13.97 -0.37 9.85
N TYR A 334 -13.39 0.16 10.92
CA TYR A 334 -12.44 -0.55 11.77
C TYR A 334 -12.47 0.00 13.20
N GLY A 335 -12.45 -0.88 14.19
CA GLY A 335 -12.46 -0.46 15.59
C GLY A 335 -13.72 0.30 16.01
N GLY A 336 -14.85 0.09 15.32
CA GLY A 336 -16.10 0.81 15.58
C GLY A 336 -16.17 2.21 14.93
N VAL A 337 -15.17 2.60 14.12
CA VAL A 337 -15.13 3.88 13.41
C VAL A 337 -15.34 3.65 11.92
N GLU A 338 -16.33 4.32 11.32
CA GLU A 338 -16.50 4.39 9.87
C GLU A 338 -15.51 5.43 9.31
N ILE A 339 -14.65 5.00 8.41
CA ILE A 339 -13.62 5.82 7.74
C ILE A 339 -14.00 6.10 6.30
N ILE A 340 -14.62 5.12 5.66
CA ILE A 340 -15.09 5.18 4.26
C ILE A 340 -16.49 4.58 4.24
N LYS A 341 -17.40 5.15 3.48
CA LYS A 341 -18.75 4.62 3.36
C LYS A 341 -18.77 3.27 2.62
N PRO A 342 -19.62 2.31 3.05
CA PRO A 342 -19.70 0.98 2.44
C PRO A 342 -19.93 1.00 0.94
N GLU A 343 -20.81 1.85 0.44
CA GLU A 343 -21.11 1.97 -0.99
C GLU A 343 -19.93 2.44 -1.82
N VAL A 344 -19.04 3.26 -1.24
CA VAL A 344 -17.80 3.71 -1.91
C VAL A 344 -16.79 2.57 -1.98
N ILE A 345 -16.67 1.75 -0.94
CA ILE A 345 -15.84 0.52 -0.97
C ILE A 345 -16.33 -0.39 -2.10
N ASP A 346 -17.63 -0.63 -2.20
CA ASP A 346 -18.21 -1.51 -3.22
C ASP A 346 -17.97 -0.97 -4.63
N GLU A 347 -18.12 0.34 -4.83
CA GLU A 347 -17.85 0.99 -6.11
C GLU A 347 -16.40 0.81 -6.55
N TYR A 348 -15.43 1.09 -5.67
CA TYR A 348 -14.01 1.06 -6.02
C TYR A 348 -13.45 -0.36 -6.17
N THR A 349 -13.95 -1.34 -5.41
CA THR A 349 -13.50 -2.73 -5.49
C THR A 349 -14.16 -3.51 -6.61
N SER A 350 -15.25 -3.01 -7.20
CA SER A 350 -15.92 -3.59 -8.35
C SER A 350 -15.12 -3.41 -9.64
N VAL A 351 -15.29 -4.35 -10.60
CA VAL A 351 -14.70 -4.22 -11.94
C VAL A 351 -15.28 -3.00 -12.64
N GLN A 352 -14.42 -2.04 -13.03
CA GLN A 352 -14.86 -0.77 -13.60
C GLN A 352 -15.28 -0.88 -15.08
N PHE A 353 -14.69 -1.79 -15.82
CA PHE A 353 -14.92 -1.97 -17.27
C PHE A 353 -15.13 -3.46 -17.60
N PRO A 354 -16.28 -4.04 -17.25
CA PRO A 354 -16.57 -5.46 -17.52
C PRO A 354 -16.34 -5.84 -19.00
N GLY A 355 -15.69 -6.97 -19.22
CA GLY A 355 -15.37 -7.48 -20.55
C GLY A 355 -14.19 -6.78 -21.26
N ARG A 356 -13.62 -5.71 -20.68
CA ARG A 356 -12.48 -4.97 -21.24
C ARG A 356 -11.25 -4.99 -20.35
N ASN A 357 -11.46 -4.85 -19.03
CA ASN A 357 -10.41 -4.65 -18.05
C ASN A 357 -10.87 -5.25 -16.73
N ARG A 358 -10.00 -6.06 -16.09
CA ARG A 358 -10.33 -6.68 -14.79
C ARG A 358 -10.27 -5.73 -13.61
N ARG A 359 -9.67 -4.54 -13.76
CA ARG A 359 -9.37 -3.64 -12.65
C ARG A 359 -10.61 -3.04 -11.97
N GLY A 360 -10.53 -2.95 -10.63
CA GLY A 360 -11.30 -1.98 -9.87
C GLY A 360 -10.70 -0.58 -9.98
N ALA A 361 -11.26 0.39 -9.30
CA ALA A 361 -10.69 1.73 -9.22
C ALA A 361 -9.52 1.71 -8.21
N GLY A 362 -8.30 1.62 -8.72
CA GLY A 362 -7.06 1.49 -7.94
C GLY A 362 -6.68 0.05 -7.59
N PHE A 363 -7.61 -0.86 -7.49
CA PHE A 363 -7.36 -2.24 -7.11
C PHE A 363 -7.08 -3.14 -8.33
N ASP A 364 -6.16 -4.10 -8.16
CA ASP A 364 -6.06 -5.26 -9.02
C ASP A 364 -7.08 -6.32 -8.62
N LYS A 365 -7.50 -7.13 -9.59
CA LYS A 365 -8.46 -8.22 -9.40
C LYS A 365 -7.97 -9.49 -10.10
N PRO A 366 -8.48 -10.68 -9.76
CA PRO A 366 -8.11 -11.93 -10.40
C PRO A 366 -8.32 -11.87 -11.92
N ASN A 367 -7.48 -12.60 -12.65
CA ASN A 367 -7.68 -12.80 -14.07
C ASN A 367 -8.40 -14.11 -14.32
N LEU A 368 -9.68 -14.02 -14.60
CA LEU A 368 -10.55 -15.19 -14.79
C LEU A 368 -10.31 -15.94 -16.11
N ASN A 369 -9.47 -15.40 -17.01
CA ASN A 369 -9.19 -15.98 -18.32
C ASN A 369 -7.95 -16.90 -18.35
N GLY A 370 -7.40 -17.24 -17.18
CA GLY A 370 -6.25 -18.16 -17.05
C GLY A 370 -4.89 -17.61 -17.51
N SER A 371 -4.80 -16.33 -17.91
CA SER A 371 -3.51 -15.69 -18.14
C SER A 371 -2.89 -15.20 -16.84
N ALA A 372 -1.57 -14.98 -16.84
CA ALA A 372 -0.82 -14.55 -15.67
C ALA A 372 -1.48 -13.35 -14.96
N ALA A 373 -1.68 -13.47 -13.67
CA ALA A 373 -2.30 -12.47 -12.81
C ALA A 373 -1.51 -12.33 -11.50
N THR A 374 -1.80 -11.28 -10.76
CA THR A 374 -1.20 -11.04 -9.44
C THR A 374 -1.70 -12.05 -8.40
N ALA A 375 -2.95 -12.47 -8.51
CA ALA A 375 -3.56 -13.49 -7.66
C ALA A 375 -3.47 -14.89 -8.28
N CYS A 376 -3.54 -15.93 -7.44
CA CYS A 376 -3.60 -17.32 -7.90
C CYS A 376 -4.88 -17.59 -8.70
N SER A 377 -4.88 -18.67 -9.48
CA SER A 377 -6.02 -19.06 -10.35
C SER A 377 -7.28 -19.45 -9.58
N SER A 378 -7.15 -19.81 -8.31
CA SER A 378 -8.26 -20.16 -7.41
C SER A 378 -8.81 -18.98 -6.62
N ALA A 379 -8.27 -17.76 -6.81
CA ALA A 379 -8.78 -16.57 -6.13
C ALA A 379 -10.21 -16.25 -6.58
N ASN A 380 -11.06 -15.91 -5.60
CA ASN A 380 -12.45 -15.55 -5.87
C ASN A 380 -12.54 -14.31 -6.78
N PRO A 381 -13.48 -14.27 -7.75
CA PRO A 381 -13.67 -13.11 -8.63
C PRO A 381 -13.87 -11.77 -7.91
N ASP A 382 -14.47 -11.80 -6.71
CA ASP A 382 -14.71 -10.59 -5.92
C ASP A 382 -13.49 -10.11 -5.15
N SER A 383 -12.43 -10.95 -5.06
CA SER A 383 -11.20 -10.59 -4.36
C SER A 383 -10.46 -9.44 -5.05
N TYR A 384 -9.64 -8.72 -4.30
CA TYR A 384 -8.91 -7.55 -4.76
C TYR A 384 -7.63 -7.32 -3.95
N GLY A 385 -6.69 -6.62 -4.54
CA GLY A 385 -5.43 -6.28 -3.87
C GLY A 385 -4.52 -5.46 -4.75
N HIS A 386 -3.24 -5.49 -4.46
CA HIS A 386 -2.20 -4.90 -5.28
C HIS A 386 -0.83 -5.51 -4.98
N SER A 387 0.05 -5.55 -5.98
CA SER A 387 1.46 -5.91 -5.80
C SER A 387 2.36 -4.66 -5.86
N GLY A 388 3.55 -4.77 -5.28
CA GLY A 388 4.57 -3.73 -5.30
C GLY A 388 5.85 -4.19 -5.99
N PHE A 389 6.48 -3.29 -6.73
CA PHE A 389 7.72 -3.55 -7.48
C PHE A 389 8.85 -4.08 -6.60
N THR A 390 8.90 -3.65 -5.37
CA THR A 390 9.89 -4.06 -4.37
C THR A 390 9.78 -5.53 -3.92
N GLY A 391 8.74 -6.25 -4.34
CA GLY A 391 8.47 -7.64 -3.99
C GLY A 391 7.44 -7.77 -2.87
N THR A 392 6.44 -6.93 -2.91
CA THR A 392 5.36 -6.87 -1.91
C THR A 392 4.02 -7.22 -2.56
N LEU A 393 3.13 -7.83 -1.78
CA LEU A 393 1.78 -8.21 -2.19
C LEU A 393 0.83 -8.07 -1.01
N THR A 394 -0.37 -7.56 -1.27
CA THR A 394 -1.49 -7.66 -0.36
C THR A 394 -2.75 -8.04 -1.13
N TRP A 395 -3.56 -8.91 -0.52
CA TRP A 395 -4.78 -9.39 -1.17
C TRP A 395 -5.89 -9.62 -0.16
N ALA A 396 -7.09 -9.19 -0.51
CA ALA A 396 -8.29 -9.37 0.30
C ALA A 396 -9.35 -10.13 -0.50
N ASP A 397 -9.97 -11.12 0.11
CA ASP A 397 -11.10 -11.87 -0.44
C ASP A 397 -12.32 -11.66 0.46
N PRO A 398 -13.33 -10.89 0.04
CA PRO A 398 -14.51 -10.64 0.84
C PRO A 398 -15.45 -11.85 0.96
N THR A 399 -15.41 -12.78 0.00
CA THR A 399 -16.24 -13.99 -0.01
C THR A 399 -15.71 -15.03 0.96
N ASP A 400 -14.41 -15.33 0.85
CA ASP A 400 -13.73 -16.30 1.73
C ASP A 400 -13.14 -15.61 2.98
N LYS A 401 -13.39 -14.30 3.16
CA LYS A 401 -12.92 -13.48 4.29
C LYS A 401 -11.43 -13.60 4.56
N ILE A 402 -10.63 -13.65 3.49
CA ILE A 402 -9.18 -13.77 3.55
C ILE A 402 -8.54 -12.39 3.50
N ASN A 403 -7.51 -12.20 4.33
CA ASN A 403 -6.63 -11.05 4.31
C ASN A 403 -5.18 -11.59 4.32
N TYR A 404 -4.46 -11.33 3.23
CA TYR A 404 -3.12 -11.83 3.00
C TYR A 404 -2.14 -10.69 2.74
N VAL A 405 -0.99 -10.74 3.39
CA VAL A 405 0.11 -9.80 3.19
C VAL A 405 1.43 -10.55 3.08
N PHE A 406 2.20 -10.19 2.07
CA PHE A 406 3.57 -10.60 1.87
C PHE A 406 4.45 -9.37 1.61
N LEU A 407 5.46 -9.14 2.43
CA LEU A 407 6.40 -8.04 2.26
C LEU A 407 7.81 -8.58 2.14
N SER A 408 8.52 -8.15 1.11
CA SER A 408 9.94 -8.43 0.91
C SER A 408 10.64 -7.24 0.26
N ASN A 409 11.96 -7.28 0.21
CA ASN A 409 12.78 -6.33 -0.53
C ASN A 409 13.57 -7.05 -1.64
N ARG A 410 12.86 -7.78 -2.54
CA ARG A 410 13.48 -8.54 -3.64
C ARG A 410 14.47 -7.72 -4.47
N VAL A 411 14.26 -6.40 -4.52
CA VAL A 411 15.12 -5.46 -5.26
C VAL A 411 16.47 -5.21 -4.59
N ASN A 412 16.70 -5.71 -3.39
CA ASN A 412 17.99 -5.65 -2.74
C ASN A 412 18.93 -6.74 -3.34
N THR A 413 20.09 -6.44 -3.82
CA THR A 413 20.69 -5.12 -4.09
C THR A 413 20.48 -4.70 -5.56
N ASN A 414 19.68 -5.43 -6.32
CA ASN A 414 19.47 -5.24 -7.77
C ASN A 414 17.99 -5.40 -8.12
N ALA A 415 17.40 -4.35 -8.68
CA ALA A 415 16.00 -4.33 -9.12
C ALA A 415 15.67 -5.34 -10.24
N GLU A 416 16.67 -5.84 -10.97
CA GLU A 416 16.52 -6.87 -12.02
C GLU A 416 16.34 -8.30 -11.47
N ASN A 417 16.31 -8.47 -10.15
CA ASN A 417 16.03 -9.76 -9.54
C ASN A 417 14.53 -10.11 -9.66
N TRP A 418 14.17 -10.94 -10.65
CA TRP A 418 12.81 -11.39 -10.90
C TRP A 418 12.55 -12.85 -10.48
N LYS A 419 13.41 -13.43 -9.65
CA LYS A 419 13.26 -14.82 -9.21
C LYS A 419 11.94 -15.09 -8.51
N ILE A 420 11.45 -14.13 -7.70
CA ILE A 420 10.16 -14.24 -7.01
C ILE A 420 8.98 -14.52 -7.94
N VAL A 421 9.01 -14.02 -9.18
CA VAL A 421 7.93 -14.21 -10.17
C VAL A 421 7.96 -15.60 -10.78
N LYS A 422 9.06 -16.35 -10.61
CA LYS A 422 9.28 -17.68 -11.15
C LYS A 422 9.19 -18.78 -10.07
N MET A 423 8.85 -18.41 -8.86
CA MET A 423 8.62 -19.37 -7.77
C MET A 423 7.15 -19.79 -7.84
N ASP A 424 6.94 -21.06 -8.17
CA ASP A 424 5.62 -21.71 -8.22
C ASP A 424 5.13 -22.04 -6.78
#